data_409cc3b68c906f56fc9efe4c50654f70
#
_entry.id   409cc3b68c906f56fc9efe4c50654f70
#
_cell.length_a   1.000
_cell.length_b   1.000
_cell.length_c   1.000
_cell.angle_alpha   90.00
_cell.angle_beta   90.00
_cell.angle_gamma   90.00
#
_symmetry.space_group_name_H-M   'P 1'
#
loop_
_entity.id
_entity.type
_entity.pdbx_description
1 polymer ?
#
loop_
_entity_poly.entity_id
_entity_poly.type
_entity_poly.pdbx_seq_one_letter_code
_entity_poly.pdbx_strand_id
1 'polypeptide(L)'
;MSCAPAWVDRKILETDMAVETKGHSAISAVMRVKPPRRMHGLIVGVSFAVGLTFGATVGFAQIASDSAPATDETVEATAAEPAVTDVDGGETPETPGAPTTEATAQDAAPSDAPQSADQEVVTQSGDATSAVVFMYHRFGEGEYPSTNITMEQFDQHVKELTSGPYTVMGVPQIVSALADGKGLPDRTIGITVDDAYRSVYEKAWPVFREHNLPFTVFVSTEQLDSGYANYMTWDMVRELSKAGVTIGGHSQNHAHLPDFDIDRVKAELANSAARFEEELGYVPEIFAYPYGEANGEVIAAVKEAGYRAAFGQQSGAMHTESDFMYLPRYALNEHYGAMDRFNLAANSLPLVVSDVTPADYTLTRNPPAFGFTLAESAPSMNCYPSEGEPTMSRLGEERVEIRLDGPVSSGRWRINCTAMGPDSRWRWFGMLYTVP
;
A
#
# COMPACT_ATOMS: atom_id res chain seq x y z
N MET A 1 -49.27 39.54 4.59
CA MET A 1 -49.40 39.05 5.98
C MET A 1 -48.21 38.16 6.21
N SER A 2 -47.09 38.64 6.56
CA SER A 2 -46.52 39.13 7.83
C SER A 2 -46.65 38.13 8.96
N CYS A 3 -45.53 37.52 9.33
CA CYS A 3 -45.00 37.38 10.67
C CYS A 3 -43.66 36.61 10.67
N ALA A 4 -42.59 37.33 10.91
CA ALA A 4 -41.42 36.79 11.65
C ALA A 4 -41.67 37.05 13.15
N PRO A 5 -41.05 36.29 14.06
CA PRO A 5 -40.11 36.85 15.02
C PRO A 5 -38.96 35.83 15.33
N ALA A 6 -37.93 36.10 16.00
CA ALA A 6 -37.31 37.12 16.80
C ALA A 6 -35.95 36.57 17.27
N TRP A 7 -34.98 37.43 17.29
CA TRP A 7 -33.64 37.26 17.87
C TRP A 7 -33.67 37.04 19.38
N VAL A 8 -32.77 36.18 19.90
CA VAL A 8 -32.31 36.24 21.28
C VAL A 8 -30.79 36.24 21.34
N ASP A 9 -30.29 37.38 21.76
CA ASP A 9 -28.93 37.66 22.22
C ASP A 9 -28.65 36.90 23.53
N ARG A 10 -27.41 36.39 23.68
CA ARG A 10 -26.86 36.15 25.01
C ARG A 10 -25.36 36.49 25.04
N LYS A 11 -25.08 37.48 25.87
CA LYS A 11 -23.81 38.08 26.29
C LYS A 11 -22.84 37.08 26.96
N ILE A 12 -21.63 37.20 26.59
CA ILE A 12 -20.31 37.33 27.27
C ILE A 12 -20.36 37.26 28.81
N LEU A 13 -19.54 36.35 29.36
CA LEU A 13 -18.93 36.47 30.65
C LEU A 13 -17.47 36.01 30.56
N GLU A 14 -16.58 37.01 30.49
CA GLU A 14 -15.17 36.91 30.84
C GLU A 14 -15.02 36.71 32.35
N THR A 15 -14.15 35.79 32.75
CA THR A 15 -13.59 35.77 34.10
C THR A 15 -12.09 35.53 34.01
N ASP A 16 -11.36 36.59 34.23
CA ASP A 16 -9.94 36.63 34.60
C ASP A 16 -9.71 35.78 35.87
N MET A 17 -8.65 34.98 35.87
CA MET A 17 -7.98 34.58 37.09
C MET A 17 -6.45 34.53 36.86
N ALA A 18 -5.79 35.50 37.46
CA ALA A 18 -4.37 35.56 37.66
C ALA A 18 -3.92 34.43 38.63
N VAL A 19 -2.82 33.75 38.29
CA VAL A 19 -2.12 32.87 39.23
C VAL A 19 -0.73 33.40 39.50
N GLU A 20 -0.53 33.77 40.75
CA GLU A 20 0.75 34.16 41.37
C GLU A 20 1.71 32.97 41.42
N THR A 21 2.94 33.24 41.04
CA THR A 21 4.12 32.39 41.29
C THR A 21 4.64 32.58 42.71
N LYS A 22 4.76 31.47 43.47
CA LYS A 22 5.69 31.38 44.61
C LYS A 22 6.43 30.05 44.53
N GLY A 23 7.74 30.16 44.40
CA GLY A 23 8.67 29.04 44.49
C GLY A 23 8.83 28.51 45.91
N HIS A 24 9.17 27.21 45.99
CA HIS A 24 9.98 26.71 47.12
C HIS A 24 10.85 25.52 46.68
N SER A 25 12.05 25.60 47.14
CA SER A 25 13.28 24.82 47.08
C SER A 25 13.17 23.35 47.51
N ALA A 26 13.94 22.56 46.79
CA ALA A 26 14.66 21.29 47.10
C ALA A 26 14.45 20.59 48.45
N ILE A 27 14.31 19.24 48.40
CA ILE A 27 15.11 18.33 49.26
C ILE A 27 15.23 16.97 48.53
N SER A 28 16.48 16.61 48.23
CA SER A 28 16.90 15.25 47.82
C SER A 28 16.87 14.32 49.03
N ALA A 29 16.22 13.16 48.93
CA ALA A 29 16.40 12.05 49.83
C ALA A 29 16.85 10.80 49.04
N VAL A 30 18.13 10.49 49.20
CA VAL A 30 18.73 9.24 48.68
C VAL A 30 18.43 8.13 49.68
N MET A 31 17.60 7.14 49.28
CA MET A 31 17.49 5.89 50.03
C MET A 31 18.37 4.82 49.37
N ARG A 32 19.44 4.45 50.10
CA ARG A 32 20.26 3.24 49.83
C ARG A 32 19.53 2.01 50.38
N VAL A 33 19.21 1.06 49.51
CA VAL A 33 18.77 -0.30 49.94
C VAL A 33 19.92 -1.28 49.74
N LYS A 34 20.26 -1.97 50.82
CA LYS A 34 21.28 -3.04 50.86
C LYS A 34 20.74 -4.32 50.24
N PRO A 35 21.58 -5.14 49.55
CA PRO A 35 21.19 -6.47 49.06
C PRO A 35 21.24 -7.53 50.16
N PRO A 36 20.40 -8.59 50.13
CA PRO A 36 20.49 -9.70 51.05
C PRO A 36 21.47 -10.76 50.57
N ARG A 37 22.01 -11.43 51.58
CA ARG A 37 23.09 -12.42 51.57
C ARG A 37 22.68 -13.75 50.90
N ARG A 38 23.65 -14.37 50.22
CA ARG A 38 23.65 -15.76 49.74
C ARG A 38 23.46 -16.77 50.90
N MET A 39 22.59 -17.74 50.68
CA MET A 39 22.60 -19.02 51.42
C MET A 39 22.82 -20.16 50.44
N HIS A 40 23.81 -21.00 50.81
CA HIS A 40 24.16 -22.28 50.20
C HIS A 40 23.30 -23.40 50.82
N GLY A 41 22.96 -24.41 50.02
CA GLY A 41 22.46 -25.70 50.49
C GLY A 41 21.59 -26.38 49.46
N LEU A 42 22.01 -27.34 48.94
CA LEU A 42 22.14 -28.78 49.07
C LEU A 42 21.36 -29.52 47.97
N ILE A 43 22.08 -30.27 47.19
CA ILE A 43 21.64 -31.21 46.15
C ILE A 43 21.04 -32.45 46.82
N VAL A 44 19.85 -32.88 46.41
CA VAL A 44 19.41 -34.28 46.56
C VAL A 44 18.74 -34.69 45.24
N GLY A 45 19.41 -35.63 44.58
CA GLY A 45 18.88 -36.31 43.40
C GLY A 45 17.95 -37.46 43.81
N VAL A 46 16.87 -37.62 43.06
CA VAL A 46 16.12 -38.88 43.02
C VAL A 46 15.78 -39.20 41.55
N SER A 47 16.41 -40.27 41.08
CA SER A 47 16.03 -40.96 39.84
C SER A 47 14.85 -41.88 40.12
N PHE A 48 13.84 -41.86 39.24
CA PHE A 48 12.95 -43.01 39.07
C PHE A 48 12.66 -43.25 37.60
N ALA A 49 12.79 -44.51 37.24
CA ALA A 49 12.66 -45.07 35.90
C ALA A 49 11.27 -45.70 35.69
N VAL A 50 10.91 -45.77 34.37
CA VAL A 50 10.11 -46.82 33.71
C VAL A 50 8.58 -46.82 33.87
N GLY A 51 7.91 -46.72 32.72
CA GLY A 51 6.51 -47.10 32.50
C GLY A 51 6.10 -46.93 31.06
N LEU A 52 6.30 -47.97 30.20
CA LEU A 52 5.73 -48.06 28.87
C LEU A 52 4.22 -48.31 28.97
N THR A 53 3.43 -47.50 28.31
CA THR A 53 2.09 -47.92 27.88
C THR A 53 1.82 -47.42 26.44
N PHE A 54 1.52 -48.41 25.59
CA PHE A 54 1.02 -48.22 24.21
C PHE A 54 -0.36 -47.55 24.24
N GLY A 55 -0.50 -46.41 23.53
CA GLY A 55 -1.76 -45.79 23.24
C GLY A 55 -1.78 -45.33 21.79
N ALA A 56 -2.71 -45.89 21.01
CA ALA A 56 -2.92 -45.58 19.60
C ALA A 56 -3.34 -44.11 19.44
N THR A 57 -2.56 -43.31 18.73
CA THR A 57 -2.90 -41.96 18.32
C THR A 57 -3.48 -41.99 16.91
N VAL A 58 -4.72 -41.59 16.81
CA VAL A 58 -5.38 -41.22 15.57
C VAL A 58 -4.69 -39.95 15.08
N GLY A 59 -4.04 -40.05 13.90
CA GLY A 59 -3.36 -38.93 13.29
C GLY A 59 -4.37 -37.90 12.76
N PHE A 60 -4.43 -36.75 13.37
CA PHE A 60 -4.91 -35.54 12.71
C PHE A 60 -3.75 -34.99 11.87
N ALA A 61 -3.92 -35.00 10.56
CA ALA A 61 -3.01 -34.33 9.65
C ALA A 61 -3.10 -32.81 9.91
N GLN A 62 -2.11 -32.29 10.61
CA GLN A 62 -1.86 -30.89 10.75
C GLN A 62 -1.28 -30.42 9.40
N ILE A 63 -2.05 -29.67 8.63
CA ILE A 63 -1.55 -28.97 7.46
C ILE A 63 -0.62 -27.89 8.01
N ALA A 64 0.68 -28.20 8.02
CA ALA A 64 1.72 -27.23 8.24
C ALA A 64 1.64 -26.22 7.08
N SER A 65 1.32 -24.97 7.40
CA SER A 65 1.55 -23.85 6.49
C SER A 65 3.06 -23.72 6.36
N ASP A 66 3.63 -24.20 5.26
CA ASP A 66 4.98 -23.87 4.84
C ASP A 66 5.02 -22.38 4.51
N SER A 67 5.26 -21.56 5.52
CA SER A 67 5.80 -20.23 5.33
C SER A 67 7.32 -20.40 5.18
N ALA A 68 7.77 -20.62 3.94
CA ALA A 68 9.17 -20.45 3.63
C ALA A 68 9.60 -19.03 4.01
N PRO A 69 10.76 -18.85 4.66
CA PRO A 69 11.28 -17.53 4.89
C PRO A 69 11.50 -16.86 3.55
N ALA A 70 10.89 -15.70 3.35
CA ALA A 70 11.20 -14.83 2.23
C ALA A 70 12.66 -14.40 2.39
N THR A 71 13.56 -15.09 1.70
CA THR A 71 14.90 -14.56 1.48
C THR A 71 14.73 -13.32 0.64
N ASP A 72 14.93 -12.18 1.26
CA ASP A 72 15.03 -10.87 0.63
C ASP A 72 16.31 -10.87 -0.23
N GLU A 73 16.21 -11.37 -1.45
CA GLU A 73 17.22 -11.06 -2.46
C GLU A 73 16.98 -9.61 -2.87
N THR A 74 17.75 -8.73 -2.25
CA THR A 74 18.00 -7.39 -2.74
C THR A 74 18.63 -7.53 -4.13
N VAL A 75 17.80 -7.55 -5.17
CA VAL A 75 18.26 -7.32 -6.52
C VAL A 75 18.50 -5.80 -6.63
N GLU A 76 19.70 -5.37 -6.26
CA GLU A 76 20.23 -4.12 -6.73
C GLU A 76 20.14 -4.14 -8.26
N ALA A 77 19.33 -3.24 -8.80
CA ALA A 77 19.39 -2.88 -10.20
C ALA A 77 20.71 -2.10 -10.39
N THR A 78 21.81 -2.81 -10.56
CA THR A 78 23.04 -2.23 -11.08
C THR A 78 22.76 -1.85 -12.52
N ALA A 79 22.56 -0.56 -12.75
CA ALA A 79 22.66 0.05 -14.07
C ALA A 79 24.09 -0.24 -14.59
N ALA A 80 24.20 -1.20 -15.49
CA ALA A 80 25.42 -1.41 -16.25
C ALA A 80 25.52 -0.27 -17.28
N GLU A 81 26.46 0.64 -17.07
CA GLU A 81 26.90 1.57 -18.08
C GLU A 81 27.43 0.80 -19.31
N PRO A 82 27.02 1.14 -20.56
CA PRO A 82 27.67 0.62 -21.74
C PRO A 82 28.99 1.37 -21.93
N ALA A 83 30.07 0.59 -21.98
CA ALA A 83 31.40 1.07 -22.37
C ALA A 83 31.40 1.69 -23.79
N VAL A 84 31.81 2.94 -23.85
CA VAL A 84 32.05 3.66 -25.09
C VAL A 84 33.34 3.11 -25.69
N THR A 85 33.26 2.50 -26.86
CA THR A 85 34.41 2.30 -27.73
C THR A 85 34.32 3.25 -28.91
N ASP A 86 35.25 4.21 -28.94
CA ASP A 86 35.55 5.07 -30.10
C ASP A 86 35.89 4.23 -31.33
N VAL A 87 35.20 4.47 -32.45
CA VAL A 87 35.79 4.27 -33.79
C VAL A 87 35.35 5.42 -34.70
N ASP A 88 36.37 6.12 -35.14
CA ASP A 88 36.46 7.19 -36.13
C ASP A 88 36.01 6.76 -37.53
N GLY A 89 35.47 7.72 -38.35
CA GLY A 89 35.42 7.54 -39.80
C GLY A 89 34.19 8.15 -40.50
N GLY A 90 34.30 9.39 -40.89
CA GLY A 90 33.91 10.19 -42.02
C GLY A 90 32.79 9.74 -42.99
N GLU A 91 31.93 10.65 -43.29
CA GLU A 91 31.58 11.19 -44.61
C GLU A 91 30.14 11.75 -44.61
N THR A 92 30.05 13.05 -44.93
CA THR A 92 28.81 13.71 -45.32
C THR A 92 28.49 13.42 -46.78
N PRO A 93 27.20 13.34 -47.19
CA PRO A 93 26.79 14.13 -48.35
C PRO A 93 25.45 14.87 -48.18
N GLU A 94 25.52 16.11 -48.57
CA GLU A 94 24.63 17.01 -49.30
C GLU A 94 23.10 16.80 -49.28
N THR A 95 22.48 17.94 -48.99
CA THR A 95 21.06 18.29 -49.16
C THR A 95 20.74 18.53 -50.64
N PRO A 96 19.51 18.24 -51.09
CA PRO A 96 18.82 19.20 -51.98
C PRO A 96 17.38 19.54 -51.59
N GLY A 97 17.14 20.87 -51.51
CA GLY A 97 16.08 21.57 -52.19
C GLY A 97 14.64 21.36 -51.73
N ALA A 98 14.12 22.34 -51.01
CA ALA A 98 12.68 22.57 -50.82
C ALA A 98 12.02 23.09 -52.16
N PRO A 99 10.69 22.92 -52.29
CA PRO A 99 9.90 23.93 -52.86
C PRO A 99 8.83 24.47 -51.90
N THR A 100 8.85 25.78 -51.75
CA THR A 100 7.80 26.65 -51.24
C THR A 100 6.52 26.51 -52.04
N THR A 101 5.39 26.29 -51.32
CA THR A 101 4.08 26.72 -51.84
C THR A 101 3.32 27.38 -50.69
N GLU A 102 3.05 28.67 -50.88
CA GLU A 102 2.07 29.47 -50.15
C GLU A 102 0.69 28.87 -50.30
N ALA A 103 -0.06 28.77 -49.22
CA ALA A 103 -1.50 28.66 -49.24
C ALA A 103 -2.10 29.39 -48.03
N THR A 104 -2.85 30.38 -48.39
CA THR A 104 -3.74 31.30 -47.72
C THR A 104 -4.40 30.79 -46.42
N ALA A 105 -4.37 31.70 -45.45
CA ALA A 105 -5.17 31.67 -44.23
C ALA A 105 -6.68 31.75 -44.54
N GLN A 106 -7.45 30.83 -43.97
CA GLN A 106 -8.88 31.01 -43.74
C GLN A 106 -9.19 30.77 -42.29
N ASP A 107 -9.79 31.80 -41.68
CA ASP A 107 -10.40 31.81 -40.36
C ASP A 107 -11.37 30.64 -40.18
N ALA A 108 -11.15 29.81 -39.14
CA ALA A 108 -12.17 28.94 -38.60
C ALA A 108 -12.17 29.09 -37.06
N ALA A 109 -13.35 29.43 -36.57
CA ALA A 109 -13.68 29.61 -35.16
C ALA A 109 -13.38 28.37 -34.30
N PRO A 110 -13.19 28.53 -32.99
CA PRO A 110 -12.85 27.40 -32.11
C PRO A 110 -14.06 26.49 -31.95
N SER A 111 -13.92 25.26 -32.39
CA SER A 111 -14.85 24.15 -32.17
C SER A 111 -14.50 23.45 -30.87
N ASP A 112 -15.47 23.42 -30.00
CA ASP A 112 -15.77 22.55 -28.89
C ASP A 112 -14.66 21.57 -28.44
N ALA A 113 -14.23 21.73 -27.19
CA ALA A 113 -13.55 20.73 -26.43
C ALA A 113 -14.38 19.42 -26.41
N PRO A 114 -13.77 18.25 -26.55
CA PRO A 114 -14.48 16.99 -26.37
C PRO A 114 -14.94 16.90 -24.93
N GLN A 115 -16.25 16.97 -24.72
CA GLN A 115 -16.90 16.58 -23.50
C GLN A 115 -16.47 15.13 -23.23
N SER A 116 -15.88 14.88 -22.06
CA SER A 116 -15.68 13.56 -21.53
C SER A 116 -16.99 12.79 -21.66
N ALA A 117 -16.94 11.66 -22.36
CA ALA A 117 -18.07 10.73 -22.39
C ALA A 117 -18.39 10.39 -20.94
N ASP A 118 -19.52 10.88 -20.45
CA ASP A 118 -20.16 10.42 -19.23
C ASP A 118 -20.41 8.92 -19.40
N GLN A 119 -19.47 8.10 -18.94
CA GLN A 119 -19.80 6.72 -18.64
C GLN A 119 -20.84 6.83 -17.53
N GLU A 120 -22.05 6.39 -17.82
CA GLU A 120 -23.08 6.17 -16.81
C GLU A 120 -22.42 5.34 -15.69
N VAL A 121 -22.09 6.02 -14.60
CA VAL A 121 -21.68 5.37 -13.36
C VAL A 121 -22.90 4.61 -12.91
N VAL A 122 -22.97 3.34 -13.24
CA VAL A 122 -23.89 2.40 -12.61
C VAL A 122 -23.54 2.45 -11.12
N THR A 123 -24.28 3.26 -10.38
CA THR A 123 -24.19 3.32 -8.93
C THR A 123 -24.74 2.02 -8.37
N GLN A 124 -23.91 0.99 -8.35
CA GLN A 124 -24.17 -0.20 -7.56
C GLN A 124 -23.95 0.22 -6.10
N SER A 125 -25.00 0.66 -5.45
CA SER A 125 -24.98 0.93 -4.00
C SER A 125 -25.16 -0.38 -3.26
N GLY A 126 -24.36 -0.58 -2.21
CA GLY A 126 -24.47 -1.68 -1.26
C GLY A 126 -24.26 -1.15 0.15
N ASP A 127 -24.23 -2.03 1.13
CA ASP A 127 -24.03 -1.69 2.55
C ASP A 127 -22.60 -2.02 3.04
N ALA A 128 -21.73 -2.55 2.16
CA ALA A 128 -20.37 -2.89 2.56
C ALA A 128 -19.52 -1.61 2.77
N THR A 129 -18.77 -1.58 3.85
CA THR A 129 -17.93 -0.47 4.28
C THR A 129 -16.44 -0.70 3.99
N SER A 130 -16.13 -1.71 3.16
CA SER A 130 -14.76 -2.12 2.85
C SER A 130 -14.62 -2.65 1.42
N ALA A 131 -13.38 -2.63 0.92
CA ALA A 131 -13.01 -3.18 -0.36
C ALA A 131 -11.60 -3.79 -0.30
N VAL A 132 -11.34 -4.74 -1.18
CA VAL A 132 -10.02 -5.32 -1.40
C VAL A 132 -9.38 -4.66 -2.63
N VAL A 133 -8.11 -4.30 -2.55
CA VAL A 133 -7.34 -3.79 -3.69
C VAL A 133 -6.19 -4.75 -3.97
N PHE A 134 -6.12 -5.27 -5.19
CA PHE A 134 -5.01 -6.07 -5.66
C PHE A 134 -3.93 -5.22 -6.32
N MET A 135 -2.69 -5.67 -6.19
CA MET A 135 -1.50 -5.03 -6.74
C MET A 135 -0.71 -6.01 -7.58
N TYR A 136 -0.59 -5.72 -8.86
CA TYR A 136 0.28 -6.39 -9.83
C TYR A 136 1.43 -5.47 -10.23
N HIS A 137 2.41 -6.01 -11.00
CA HIS A 137 3.47 -5.22 -11.64
C HIS A 137 3.73 -5.69 -13.07
N ARG A 138 4.23 -6.93 -13.26
CA ARG A 138 4.62 -7.52 -14.55
C ARG A 138 3.71 -8.70 -14.91
N PHE A 139 3.59 -8.99 -16.20
CA PHE A 139 2.77 -10.06 -16.72
C PHE A 139 3.55 -10.94 -17.69
N GLY A 140 3.72 -12.23 -17.35
CA GLY A 140 4.41 -13.19 -18.18
C GLY A 140 5.88 -12.88 -18.46
N GLU A 141 6.57 -12.31 -17.50
CA GLU A 141 8.01 -11.98 -17.50
C GLU A 141 8.72 -12.83 -16.43
N GLY A 142 8.83 -14.15 -16.65
CA GLY A 142 9.29 -15.13 -15.65
C GLY A 142 10.72 -14.95 -15.12
N GLU A 143 11.47 -14.00 -15.65
CA GLU A 143 12.80 -13.61 -15.12
C GLU A 143 12.67 -12.81 -13.80
N TYR A 144 11.46 -12.32 -13.48
CA TYR A 144 11.21 -11.45 -12.32
C TYR A 144 10.09 -12.01 -11.42
N PRO A 145 10.21 -13.21 -10.84
CA PRO A 145 9.11 -13.92 -10.17
C PRO A 145 8.53 -13.15 -8.96
N SER A 146 9.31 -12.29 -8.32
CA SER A 146 8.86 -11.46 -7.17
C SER A 146 7.91 -10.33 -7.56
N THR A 147 7.91 -9.89 -8.82
CA THR A 147 7.05 -8.84 -9.35
C THR A 147 6.17 -9.33 -10.51
N ASN A 148 6.47 -10.48 -11.10
CA ASN A 148 5.75 -11.06 -12.21
C ASN A 148 4.57 -11.92 -11.74
N ILE A 149 3.49 -11.90 -12.51
CA ILE A 149 2.45 -12.93 -12.47
C ILE A 149 2.53 -13.75 -13.77
N THR A 150 2.45 -15.09 -13.70
CA THR A 150 2.37 -15.88 -14.93
C THR A 150 1.06 -15.61 -15.65
N MET A 151 1.04 -15.73 -16.96
CA MET A 151 -0.22 -15.54 -17.72
C MET A 151 -1.28 -16.56 -17.33
N GLU A 152 -0.88 -17.79 -16.96
CA GLU A 152 -1.80 -18.81 -16.47
C GLU A 152 -2.47 -18.39 -15.14
N GLN A 153 -1.71 -17.90 -14.17
CA GLN A 153 -2.25 -17.36 -12.92
C GLN A 153 -3.16 -16.16 -13.19
N PHE A 154 -2.72 -15.25 -14.05
CA PHE A 154 -3.51 -14.08 -14.42
C PHE A 154 -4.85 -14.44 -15.05
N ASP A 155 -4.88 -15.37 -15.99
CA ASP A 155 -6.11 -15.87 -16.62
C ASP A 155 -7.07 -16.50 -15.60
N GLN A 156 -6.53 -17.24 -14.61
CA GLN A 156 -7.32 -17.79 -13.51
C GLN A 156 -7.92 -16.68 -12.63
N HIS A 157 -7.15 -15.64 -12.31
CA HIS A 157 -7.63 -14.48 -11.55
C HIS A 157 -8.75 -13.74 -12.29
N VAL A 158 -8.56 -13.47 -13.58
CA VAL A 158 -9.58 -12.81 -14.42
C VAL A 158 -10.86 -13.64 -14.50
N LYS A 159 -10.72 -14.95 -14.70
CA LYS A 159 -11.86 -15.85 -14.70
C LYS A 159 -12.61 -15.82 -13.37
N GLU A 160 -11.92 -15.86 -12.26
CA GLU A 160 -12.53 -15.79 -10.92
C GLU A 160 -13.23 -14.44 -10.70
N LEU A 161 -12.60 -13.33 -11.06
CA LEU A 161 -13.19 -11.99 -10.93
C LEU A 161 -14.45 -11.80 -11.78
N THR A 162 -14.54 -12.47 -12.94
CA THR A 162 -15.66 -12.33 -13.88
C THR A 162 -16.78 -13.33 -13.65
N SER A 163 -16.51 -14.47 -13.03
CA SER A 163 -17.50 -15.52 -12.77
C SER A 163 -17.89 -15.69 -11.31
N GLY A 164 -17.09 -15.14 -10.40
CA GLY A 164 -17.30 -15.17 -8.96
C GLY A 164 -18.26 -14.07 -8.48
N PRO A 165 -18.49 -14.00 -7.16
CA PRO A 165 -19.44 -13.06 -6.55
C PRO A 165 -18.83 -11.68 -6.30
N TYR A 166 -17.96 -11.19 -7.18
CA TYR A 166 -17.21 -9.96 -7.02
C TYR A 166 -17.77 -8.82 -7.86
N THR A 167 -17.63 -7.59 -7.34
CA THR A 167 -17.87 -6.36 -8.10
C THR A 167 -16.55 -5.64 -8.28
N VAL A 168 -15.99 -5.68 -9.50
CA VAL A 168 -14.76 -4.96 -9.80
C VAL A 168 -15.09 -3.50 -10.13
N MET A 169 -14.48 -2.57 -9.40
CA MET A 169 -14.71 -1.13 -9.52
C MET A 169 -13.40 -0.38 -9.74
N GLY A 170 -13.48 0.79 -10.36
CA GLY A 170 -12.34 1.70 -10.46
C GLY A 170 -11.88 2.16 -9.07
N VAL A 171 -10.58 2.15 -8.82
CA VAL A 171 -10.01 2.50 -7.51
C VAL A 171 -10.42 3.91 -7.05
N PRO A 172 -10.43 4.97 -7.89
CA PRO A 172 -10.91 6.29 -7.45
C PRO A 172 -12.37 6.29 -6.99
N GLN A 173 -13.21 5.47 -7.61
CA GLN A 173 -14.62 5.33 -7.23
C GLN A 173 -14.76 4.64 -5.86
N ILE A 174 -13.98 3.58 -5.61
CA ILE A 174 -13.93 2.91 -4.31
C ILE A 174 -13.47 3.88 -3.22
N VAL A 175 -12.36 4.59 -3.46
CA VAL A 175 -11.80 5.61 -2.55
C VAL A 175 -12.85 6.68 -2.22
N SER A 176 -13.53 7.23 -3.24
CA SER A 176 -14.57 8.24 -3.04
C SER A 176 -15.73 7.71 -2.20
N ALA A 177 -16.23 6.52 -2.52
CA ALA A 177 -17.35 5.94 -1.80
C ALA A 177 -17.03 5.73 -0.31
N LEU A 178 -15.86 5.15 -0.01
CA LEU A 178 -15.44 4.90 1.38
C LEU A 178 -15.16 6.22 2.14
N ALA A 179 -14.51 7.21 1.50
CA ALA A 179 -14.24 8.51 2.11
C ALA A 179 -15.52 9.29 2.41
N ASP A 180 -16.55 9.15 1.58
CA ASP A 180 -17.86 9.76 1.77
C ASP A 180 -18.77 8.95 2.73
N GLY A 181 -18.31 7.83 3.25
CA GLY A 181 -19.13 6.91 4.08
C GLY A 181 -20.27 6.26 3.30
N LYS A 182 -20.18 6.19 1.97
CA LYS A 182 -21.15 5.51 1.11
C LYS A 182 -20.86 4.02 1.05
N GLY A 183 -21.93 3.21 1.11
CA GLY A 183 -21.80 1.77 0.99
C GLY A 183 -21.35 1.32 -0.41
N LEU A 184 -20.62 0.21 -0.43
CA LEU A 184 -20.16 -0.50 -1.63
C LEU A 184 -20.91 -1.83 -1.77
N PRO A 185 -20.97 -2.42 -2.99
CA PRO A 185 -21.35 -3.82 -3.14
C PRO A 185 -20.47 -4.74 -2.28
N ASP A 186 -21.05 -5.82 -1.74
CA ASP A 186 -20.21 -6.84 -1.06
C ASP A 186 -19.15 -7.38 -2.02
N ARG A 187 -17.97 -7.70 -1.51
CA ARG A 187 -16.80 -8.16 -2.28
C ARG A 187 -16.40 -7.21 -3.41
N THR A 188 -16.43 -5.92 -3.14
CA THR A 188 -15.87 -4.92 -4.05
C THR A 188 -14.35 -5.10 -4.16
N ILE A 189 -13.87 -5.19 -5.40
CA ILE A 189 -12.46 -5.37 -5.76
C ILE A 189 -11.97 -4.19 -6.58
N GLY A 190 -10.81 -3.64 -6.22
CA GLY A 190 -10.02 -2.73 -7.04
C GLY A 190 -8.79 -3.45 -7.62
N ILE A 191 -8.39 -3.09 -8.82
CA ILE A 191 -7.20 -3.63 -9.47
C ILE A 191 -6.20 -2.50 -9.68
N THR A 192 -4.97 -2.71 -9.22
CA THR A 192 -3.84 -1.77 -9.45
C THR A 192 -2.66 -2.49 -10.07
N VAL A 193 -1.86 -1.77 -10.83
CA VAL A 193 -0.62 -2.24 -11.44
C VAL A 193 0.43 -1.16 -11.25
N ASP A 194 1.54 -1.49 -10.62
CA ASP A 194 2.63 -0.56 -10.34
C ASP A 194 3.68 -0.56 -11.46
N ASP A 195 4.52 0.46 -11.52
CA ASP A 195 5.72 0.64 -12.33
C ASP A 195 5.50 0.89 -13.83
N ALA A 196 4.34 0.70 -14.37
CA ALA A 196 4.07 0.90 -15.81
C ALA A 196 4.97 0.08 -16.74
N TYR A 197 5.25 -1.19 -16.40
CA TYR A 197 6.00 -2.08 -17.29
C TYR A 197 5.27 -2.30 -18.63
N ARG A 198 6.04 -2.53 -19.69
CA ARG A 198 5.51 -2.72 -21.05
C ARG A 198 4.52 -3.90 -21.15
N SER A 199 4.75 -4.97 -20.37
CA SER A 199 3.84 -6.13 -20.33
C SER A 199 2.42 -5.80 -19.86
N VAL A 200 2.24 -4.71 -19.12
CA VAL A 200 0.90 -4.22 -18.74
C VAL A 200 0.11 -3.82 -19.98
N TYR A 201 0.72 -3.03 -20.87
CA TYR A 201 0.10 -2.60 -22.11
C TYR A 201 -0.08 -3.76 -23.10
N GLU A 202 0.96 -4.59 -23.28
CA GLU A 202 0.98 -5.61 -24.33
C GLU A 202 0.20 -6.86 -23.96
N LYS A 203 0.15 -7.25 -22.67
CA LYS A 203 -0.43 -8.52 -22.24
C LYS A 203 -1.66 -8.35 -21.33
N ALA A 204 -1.58 -7.49 -20.31
CA ALA A 204 -2.67 -7.37 -19.33
C ALA A 204 -3.84 -6.53 -19.84
N TRP A 205 -3.58 -5.36 -20.43
CA TRP A 205 -4.62 -4.46 -20.89
C TRP A 205 -5.59 -5.08 -21.91
N PRO A 206 -5.15 -5.82 -22.95
CA PRO A 206 -6.09 -6.51 -23.86
C PRO A 206 -7.09 -7.41 -23.12
N VAL A 207 -6.62 -8.14 -22.11
CA VAL A 207 -7.46 -9.05 -21.31
C VAL A 207 -8.41 -8.24 -20.40
N PHE A 208 -7.92 -7.24 -19.66
CA PHE A 208 -8.78 -6.38 -18.84
C PHE A 208 -9.87 -5.70 -19.67
N ARG A 209 -9.52 -5.21 -20.87
CA ARG A 209 -10.46 -4.57 -21.80
C ARG A 209 -11.51 -5.54 -22.32
N GLU A 210 -11.13 -6.77 -22.71
CA GLU A 210 -12.05 -7.82 -23.17
C GLU A 210 -13.12 -8.14 -22.13
N HIS A 211 -12.71 -8.15 -20.85
CA HIS A 211 -13.59 -8.48 -19.72
C HIS A 211 -14.23 -7.25 -19.04
N ASN A 212 -14.02 -6.05 -19.58
CA ASN A 212 -14.50 -4.78 -18.98
C ASN A 212 -14.07 -4.61 -17.51
N LEU A 213 -12.88 -5.05 -17.14
CA LEU A 213 -12.33 -4.91 -15.80
C LEU A 213 -11.59 -3.56 -15.68
N PRO A 214 -12.09 -2.62 -14.88
CA PRO A 214 -11.38 -1.37 -14.62
C PRO A 214 -10.12 -1.63 -13.81
N PHE A 215 -9.04 -0.92 -14.12
CA PHE A 215 -7.80 -0.99 -13.37
C PHE A 215 -7.09 0.37 -13.34
N THR A 216 -6.13 0.48 -12.44
CA THR A 216 -5.27 1.67 -12.27
C THR A 216 -3.84 1.30 -12.56
N VAL A 217 -3.10 2.15 -13.27
CA VAL A 217 -1.65 2.04 -13.44
C VAL A 217 -0.96 3.17 -12.68
N PHE A 218 -0.07 2.82 -11.76
CA PHE A 218 0.80 3.78 -11.08
C PHE A 218 2.12 3.93 -11.85
N VAL A 219 2.45 5.18 -12.22
CA VAL A 219 3.51 5.49 -13.15
C VAL A 219 4.62 6.29 -12.47
N SER A 220 5.85 5.80 -12.55
CA SER A 220 7.06 6.56 -12.26
C SER A 220 7.56 7.21 -13.54
N THR A 221 7.63 8.54 -13.55
CA THR A 221 7.77 9.30 -14.82
C THR A 221 9.15 9.18 -15.45
N GLU A 222 10.22 9.07 -14.65
CA GLU A 222 11.61 8.98 -15.13
C GLU A 222 11.86 7.73 -15.99
N GLN A 223 11.24 6.58 -15.67
CA GLN A 223 11.40 5.36 -16.44
C GLN A 223 10.85 5.49 -17.85
N LEU A 224 9.75 6.24 -18.01
CA LEU A 224 9.14 6.51 -19.30
C LEU A 224 9.99 7.53 -20.09
N ASP A 225 10.45 8.60 -19.42
CA ASP A 225 11.30 9.64 -20.01
C ASP A 225 12.64 9.07 -20.49
N SER A 226 13.20 8.13 -19.74
CA SER A 226 14.44 7.44 -20.10
C SER A 226 14.29 6.47 -21.28
N GLY A 227 13.05 6.14 -21.67
CA GLY A 227 12.79 5.29 -22.83
C GLY A 227 13.26 3.83 -22.67
N TYR A 228 13.33 3.32 -21.44
CA TYR A 228 13.72 1.92 -21.20
C TYR A 228 12.75 0.94 -21.88
N ALA A 229 13.30 -0.04 -22.61
CA ALA A 229 12.53 -0.94 -23.46
C ALA A 229 11.51 -1.81 -22.71
N ASN A 230 11.73 -2.06 -21.44
CA ASN A 230 10.84 -2.85 -20.57
C ASN A 230 9.72 -2.05 -19.89
N TYR A 231 9.69 -0.71 -20.09
CA TYR A 231 8.62 0.16 -19.62
C TYR A 231 7.71 0.60 -20.76
N MET A 232 6.52 1.07 -20.42
CA MET A 232 5.65 1.75 -21.39
C MET A 232 6.28 3.04 -21.89
N THR A 233 5.85 3.49 -23.07
CA THR A 233 6.11 4.85 -23.54
C THR A 233 4.95 5.76 -23.11
N TRP A 234 5.19 7.08 -23.14
CA TRP A 234 4.10 8.06 -22.92
C TRP A 234 2.94 7.91 -23.89
N ASP A 235 3.21 7.51 -25.16
CA ASP A 235 2.15 7.20 -26.13
C ASP A 235 1.24 6.08 -25.63
N MET A 236 1.80 5.01 -25.08
CA MET A 236 1.04 3.89 -24.50
C MET A 236 0.22 4.36 -23.29
N VAL A 237 0.80 5.16 -22.40
CA VAL A 237 0.09 5.69 -21.23
C VAL A 237 -1.05 6.63 -21.66
N ARG A 238 -0.83 7.48 -22.66
CA ARG A 238 -1.89 8.33 -23.23
C ARG A 238 -3.02 7.51 -23.84
N GLU A 239 -2.70 6.39 -24.50
CA GLU A 239 -3.72 5.50 -25.06
C GLU A 239 -4.54 4.82 -23.97
N LEU A 240 -3.90 4.29 -22.90
CA LEU A 240 -4.57 3.76 -21.72
C LEU A 240 -5.51 4.79 -21.09
N SER A 241 -5.01 5.99 -20.83
CA SER A 241 -5.80 7.09 -20.24
C SER A 241 -7.02 7.44 -21.10
N LYS A 242 -6.86 7.57 -22.42
CA LYS A 242 -7.97 7.82 -23.36
C LYS A 242 -8.98 6.67 -23.40
N ALA A 243 -8.55 5.45 -23.13
CA ALA A 243 -9.41 4.27 -23.05
C ALA A 243 -10.12 4.13 -21.68
N GLY A 244 -9.93 5.09 -20.76
CA GLY A 244 -10.58 5.10 -19.45
C GLY A 244 -9.81 4.36 -18.35
N VAL A 245 -8.59 3.92 -18.59
CA VAL A 245 -7.71 3.37 -17.54
C VAL A 245 -7.27 4.51 -16.62
N THR A 246 -7.42 4.32 -15.33
CA THR A 246 -6.95 5.31 -14.35
C THR A 246 -5.42 5.33 -14.31
N ILE A 247 -4.84 6.52 -14.40
CA ILE A 247 -3.40 6.72 -14.18
C ILE A 247 -3.22 7.31 -12.77
N GLY A 248 -2.28 6.76 -12.01
CA GLY A 248 -1.86 7.22 -10.69
C GLY A 248 -0.39 7.61 -10.66
N GLY A 249 0.03 8.39 -9.67
CA GLY A 249 1.43 8.79 -9.47
C GLY A 249 2.22 7.73 -8.71
N HIS A 250 3.53 7.58 -9.03
CA HIS A 250 4.45 6.63 -8.38
C HIS A 250 5.85 7.24 -8.19
N SER A 251 5.93 8.52 -7.81
CA SER A 251 7.11 9.38 -7.78
C SER A 251 7.72 9.68 -9.17
N GLN A 252 8.81 10.43 -9.21
CA GLN A 252 9.56 10.67 -10.44
C GLN A 252 10.40 9.44 -10.80
N ASN A 253 11.32 9.04 -9.92
CA ASN A 253 12.38 8.07 -10.23
C ASN A 253 12.25 6.72 -9.50
N HIS A 254 11.10 6.42 -8.86
CA HIS A 254 10.87 5.20 -8.10
C HIS A 254 11.85 5.02 -6.93
N ALA A 255 12.13 6.10 -6.18
CA ALA A 255 13.09 6.08 -5.09
C ALA A 255 12.49 5.57 -3.77
N HIS A 256 13.36 5.14 -2.85
CA HIS A 256 13.06 4.94 -1.44
C HIS A 256 12.83 6.30 -0.78
N LEU A 257 11.60 6.82 -0.85
CA LEU A 257 11.26 8.18 -0.41
C LEU A 257 11.64 8.48 1.04
N PRO A 258 11.52 7.53 2.01
CA PRO A 258 11.95 7.77 3.40
C PRO A 258 13.45 8.01 3.58
N ASP A 259 14.29 7.65 2.59
CA ASP A 259 15.74 7.86 2.64
C ASP A 259 16.15 9.28 2.21
N PHE A 260 15.20 10.05 1.70
CA PHE A 260 15.43 11.41 1.21
C PHE A 260 15.07 12.45 2.28
N ASP A 261 15.75 13.61 2.22
CA ASP A 261 15.26 14.78 2.91
C ASP A 261 13.93 15.26 2.30
N ILE A 262 13.15 15.99 3.09
CA ILE A 262 11.79 16.37 2.69
C ILE A 262 11.74 17.29 1.47
N ASP A 263 12.76 18.11 1.24
CA ASP A 263 12.83 18.99 0.07
C ASP A 263 13.01 18.18 -1.20
N ARG A 264 13.80 17.12 -1.14
CA ARG A 264 13.96 16.17 -2.25
C ARG A 264 12.69 15.37 -2.50
N VAL A 265 12.00 14.90 -1.46
CA VAL A 265 10.68 14.25 -1.61
C VAL A 265 9.69 15.16 -2.31
N LYS A 266 9.60 16.44 -1.90
CA LYS A 266 8.74 17.43 -2.55
C LYS A 266 9.13 17.67 -4.01
N ALA A 267 10.43 17.68 -4.33
CA ALA A 267 10.90 17.80 -5.70
C ALA A 267 10.51 16.60 -6.57
N GLU A 268 10.64 15.34 -6.07
CA GLU A 268 10.17 14.13 -6.73
C GLU A 268 8.67 14.21 -7.10
N LEU A 269 7.85 14.64 -6.15
CA LEU A 269 6.40 14.78 -6.36
C LEU A 269 6.07 15.89 -7.36
N ALA A 270 6.72 17.07 -7.23
CA ALA A 270 6.47 18.21 -8.10
C ALA A 270 6.93 17.95 -9.54
N ASN A 271 8.09 17.31 -9.74
CA ASN A 271 8.61 16.97 -11.06
C ASN A 271 7.70 15.92 -11.73
N SER A 272 7.30 14.89 -10.99
CA SER A 272 6.34 13.90 -11.49
C SER A 272 5.02 14.55 -11.90
N ALA A 273 4.46 15.44 -11.07
CA ALA A 273 3.23 16.16 -11.37
C ALA A 273 3.35 17.02 -12.65
N ALA A 274 4.46 17.74 -12.82
CA ALA A 274 4.72 18.55 -14.02
C ALA A 274 4.80 17.67 -15.28
N ARG A 275 5.40 16.48 -15.22
CA ARG A 275 5.43 15.55 -16.35
C ARG A 275 4.05 15.01 -16.69
N PHE A 276 3.23 14.66 -15.69
CA PHE A 276 1.84 14.25 -15.95
C PHE A 276 1.02 15.36 -16.61
N GLU A 277 1.14 16.60 -16.12
CA GLU A 277 0.46 17.74 -16.73
C GLU A 277 0.89 17.95 -18.19
N GLU A 278 2.19 17.84 -18.49
CA GLU A 278 2.72 17.97 -19.85
C GLU A 278 2.23 16.84 -20.78
N GLU A 279 2.21 15.59 -20.31
CA GLU A 279 1.96 14.42 -21.14
C GLU A 279 0.47 14.02 -21.23
N LEU A 280 -0.28 14.28 -20.16
CA LEU A 280 -1.68 13.85 -20.05
C LEU A 280 -2.67 15.04 -20.03
N GLY A 281 -2.18 16.25 -19.68
CA GLY A 281 -3.02 17.42 -19.47
C GLY A 281 -3.74 17.44 -18.11
N TYR A 282 -3.32 16.60 -17.18
CA TYR A 282 -3.80 16.56 -15.80
C TYR A 282 -2.79 15.90 -14.86
N VAL A 283 -2.89 16.19 -13.55
CA VAL A 283 -2.13 15.51 -12.50
C VAL A 283 -3.00 14.41 -11.89
N PRO A 284 -2.48 13.16 -11.72
CA PRO A 284 -3.20 12.09 -11.07
C PRO A 284 -3.65 12.44 -9.64
N GLU A 285 -4.85 11.96 -9.24
CA GLU A 285 -5.41 12.24 -7.91
C GLU A 285 -5.01 11.22 -6.84
N ILE A 286 -4.47 10.06 -7.24
CA ILE A 286 -4.09 8.96 -6.34
C ILE A 286 -2.63 8.59 -6.55
N PHE A 287 -1.99 8.10 -5.50
CA PHE A 287 -0.57 7.81 -5.45
C PHE A 287 -0.31 6.39 -4.94
N ALA A 288 0.77 5.76 -5.36
CA ALA A 288 1.33 4.59 -4.69
C ALA A 288 2.77 4.90 -4.26
N TYR A 289 3.09 4.57 -3.02
CA TYR A 289 4.47 4.72 -2.54
C TYR A 289 5.36 3.67 -3.19
N PRO A 290 6.50 4.04 -3.81
CA PRO A 290 7.50 3.08 -4.26
C PRO A 290 7.86 2.11 -3.13
N TYR A 291 7.93 0.81 -3.42
CA TYR A 291 8.17 -0.27 -2.46
C TYR A 291 7.13 -0.38 -1.32
N GLY A 292 6.10 0.47 -1.31
CA GLY A 292 5.15 0.66 -0.23
C GLY A 292 5.73 1.42 0.97
N GLU A 293 6.89 2.02 0.85
CA GLU A 293 7.64 2.67 1.92
C GLU A 293 7.21 4.11 2.13
N ALA A 294 6.94 4.46 3.38
CA ALA A 294 6.57 5.80 3.79
C ALA A 294 7.05 6.08 5.22
N ASN A 295 7.03 7.35 5.60
CA ASN A 295 7.07 7.82 6.98
C ASN A 295 6.13 9.02 7.12
N GLY A 296 5.97 9.55 8.32
CA GLY A 296 5.04 10.64 8.57
C GLY A 296 5.32 11.89 7.71
N GLU A 297 6.59 12.23 7.45
CA GLU A 297 6.98 13.39 6.64
C GLU A 297 6.66 13.16 5.15
N VAL A 298 6.95 11.96 4.62
CA VAL A 298 6.62 11.56 3.24
C VAL A 298 5.11 11.59 3.03
N ILE A 299 4.32 11.02 3.96
CA ILE A 299 2.86 11.01 3.89
C ILE A 299 2.31 12.45 3.88
N ALA A 300 2.84 13.31 4.75
CA ALA A 300 2.44 14.72 4.78
C ALA A 300 2.75 15.44 3.45
N ALA A 301 3.92 15.17 2.85
CA ALA A 301 4.31 15.75 1.55
C ALA A 301 3.40 15.26 0.41
N VAL A 302 3.05 13.97 0.36
CA VAL A 302 2.13 13.41 -0.65
C VAL A 302 0.74 14.04 -0.51
N LYS A 303 0.26 14.23 0.71
CA LYS A 303 -1.00 14.93 0.97
C LYS A 303 -0.93 16.41 0.56
N GLU A 304 0.17 17.10 0.89
CA GLU A 304 0.42 18.51 0.51
C GLU A 304 0.49 18.68 -1.02
N ALA A 305 1.01 17.68 -1.74
CA ALA A 305 1.05 17.65 -3.20
C ALA A 305 -0.33 17.51 -3.87
N GLY A 306 -1.40 17.32 -3.09
CA GLY A 306 -2.79 17.29 -3.56
C GLY A 306 -3.36 15.90 -3.84
N TYR A 307 -2.62 14.83 -3.58
CA TYR A 307 -3.16 13.48 -3.69
C TYR A 307 -4.23 13.25 -2.62
N ARG A 308 -5.36 12.68 -3.04
CA ARG A 308 -6.52 12.43 -2.15
C ARG A 308 -6.49 11.05 -1.50
N ALA A 309 -5.73 10.12 -2.07
CA ALA A 309 -5.46 8.81 -1.49
C ALA A 309 -4.09 8.29 -1.95
N ALA A 310 -3.44 7.52 -1.08
CA ALA A 310 -2.16 6.91 -1.37
C ALA A 310 -2.10 5.46 -0.84
N PHE A 311 -1.39 4.61 -1.57
CA PHE A 311 -1.37 3.17 -1.34
C PHE A 311 0.03 2.69 -0.94
N GLY A 312 0.09 1.92 0.14
CA GLY A 312 1.27 1.14 0.51
C GLY A 312 1.25 -0.26 -0.11
N GLN A 313 2.09 -1.15 0.43
CA GLN A 313 2.17 -2.57 0.06
C GLN A 313 1.92 -3.52 1.25
N GLN A 314 1.39 -3.00 2.36
CA GLN A 314 0.90 -3.83 3.46
C GLN A 314 -0.39 -4.54 3.03
N SER A 315 -0.56 -5.82 3.42
CA SER A 315 -1.76 -6.59 3.09
C SER A 315 -2.94 -6.21 3.99
N GLY A 316 -4.13 -6.12 3.40
CA GLY A 316 -5.37 -5.83 4.14
C GLY A 316 -6.48 -5.35 3.21
N ALA A 317 -7.69 -5.28 3.73
CA ALA A 317 -8.82 -4.64 3.07
C ALA A 317 -8.94 -3.19 3.57
N MET A 318 -9.11 -2.24 2.65
CA MET A 318 -9.39 -0.85 2.98
C MET A 318 -10.84 -0.68 3.46
N HIS A 319 -11.10 0.30 4.32
CA HIS A 319 -12.43 0.55 4.87
C HIS A 319 -12.64 2.03 5.19
N THR A 320 -13.85 2.40 5.58
CA THR A 320 -14.25 3.79 5.84
C THR A 320 -13.42 4.51 6.91
N GLU A 321 -12.80 3.77 7.84
CA GLU A 321 -11.95 4.30 8.91
C GLU A 321 -10.44 4.16 8.61
N SER A 322 -10.07 3.71 7.42
CA SER A 322 -8.67 3.61 7.00
C SER A 322 -8.00 4.99 6.91
N ASP A 323 -6.69 5.03 7.11
CA ASP A 323 -5.90 6.19 6.70
C ASP A 323 -5.81 6.21 5.17
N PHE A 324 -6.55 7.13 4.53
CA PHE A 324 -6.57 7.25 3.07
C PHE A 324 -5.23 7.67 2.46
N MET A 325 -4.28 8.11 3.28
CA MET A 325 -2.94 8.40 2.83
C MET A 325 -1.97 7.21 2.95
N TYR A 326 -2.43 6.04 3.48
CA TYR A 326 -1.62 4.80 3.52
C TYR A 326 -2.50 3.55 3.45
N LEU A 327 -3.21 3.39 2.33
CA LEU A 327 -4.16 2.30 2.10
C LEU A 327 -3.47 0.96 1.81
N PRO A 328 -4.00 -0.17 2.33
CA PRO A 328 -3.45 -1.49 2.10
C PRO A 328 -3.81 -2.04 0.71
N ARG A 329 -2.97 -2.96 0.21
CA ARG A 329 -3.21 -3.74 -1.01
C ARG A 329 -2.69 -5.16 -0.85
N TYR A 330 -3.27 -6.12 -1.56
CA TYR A 330 -2.72 -7.48 -1.62
C TYR A 330 -1.84 -7.63 -2.86
N ALA A 331 -0.55 -7.91 -2.65
CA ALA A 331 0.38 -8.20 -3.74
C ALA A 331 0.06 -9.54 -4.40
N LEU A 332 0.09 -9.54 -5.74
CA LEU A 332 -0.04 -10.71 -6.60
C LEU A 332 1.19 -10.82 -7.49
N ASN A 333 1.93 -11.90 -7.32
CA ASN A 333 3.10 -12.27 -8.10
C ASN A 333 3.15 -13.81 -8.19
N GLU A 334 4.19 -14.39 -8.78
CA GLU A 334 4.26 -15.84 -8.96
C GLU A 334 4.16 -16.60 -7.63
N HIS A 335 4.72 -16.09 -6.54
CA HIS A 335 4.66 -16.69 -5.21
C HIS A 335 3.31 -16.52 -4.51
N TYR A 336 2.63 -15.41 -4.81
CA TYR A 336 1.38 -15.02 -4.15
C TYR A 336 0.16 -15.07 -5.09
N GLY A 337 0.31 -15.64 -6.29
CA GLY A 337 -0.72 -15.73 -7.32
C GLY A 337 -1.52 -17.03 -7.32
N ALA A 338 -1.30 -17.96 -6.37
CA ALA A 338 -2.10 -19.19 -6.28
C ALA A 338 -3.56 -18.89 -5.94
N MET A 339 -4.51 -19.65 -6.56
CA MET A 339 -5.95 -19.38 -6.46
C MET A 339 -6.52 -19.46 -5.06
N ASP A 340 -6.00 -20.33 -4.20
CA ASP A 340 -6.42 -20.43 -2.79
C ASP A 340 -6.10 -19.14 -2.01
N ARG A 341 -4.89 -18.57 -2.22
CA ARG A 341 -4.50 -17.27 -1.65
C ARG A 341 -5.29 -16.12 -2.28
N PHE A 342 -5.49 -16.14 -3.60
CA PHE A 342 -6.29 -15.14 -4.30
C PHE A 342 -7.72 -15.09 -3.73
N ASN A 343 -8.38 -16.24 -3.62
CA ASN A 343 -9.73 -16.34 -3.09
C ASN A 343 -9.81 -15.92 -1.61
N LEU A 344 -8.79 -16.28 -0.80
CA LEU A 344 -8.70 -15.85 0.58
C LEU A 344 -8.63 -14.32 0.66
N ALA A 345 -7.76 -13.70 -0.11
CA ALA A 345 -7.59 -12.25 -0.14
C ALA A 345 -8.85 -11.53 -0.68
N ALA A 346 -9.41 -12.00 -1.81
CA ALA A 346 -10.60 -11.43 -2.44
C ALA A 346 -11.84 -11.42 -1.52
N ASN A 347 -11.91 -12.39 -0.60
CA ASN A 347 -13.00 -12.52 0.36
C ASN A 347 -12.67 -11.96 1.75
N SER A 348 -11.48 -11.37 1.95
CA SER A 348 -11.10 -10.83 3.25
C SER A 348 -11.87 -9.55 3.59
N LEU A 349 -11.94 -9.28 4.88
CA LEU A 349 -12.51 -8.07 5.46
C LEU A 349 -11.44 -7.38 6.33
N PRO A 350 -11.59 -6.10 6.66
CA PRO A 350 -10.65 -5.45 7.56
C PRO A 350 -10.74 -6.03 8.97
N LEU A 351 -9.59 -6.23 9.60
CA LEU A 351 -9.49 -6.30 11.06
C LEU A 351 -9.31 -4.85 11.54
N VAL A 352 -10.38 -4.22 11.97
CA VAL A 352 -10.39 -2.79 12.32
C VAL A 352 -9.63 -2.59 13.62
N VAL A 353 -8.63 -1.71 13.60
CA VAL A 353 -7.75 -1.43 14.73
C VAL A 353 -7.49 0.07 14.88
N SER A 354 -7.12 0.48 16.10
CA SER A 354 -6.67 1.82 16.45
C SER A 354 -5.40 1.77 17.29
N ASP A 355 -4.85 2.93 17.64
CA ASP A 355 -3.68 3.08 18.55
C ASP A 355 -2.51 2.18 18.16
N VAL A 356 -2.21 2.11 16.86
CA VAL A 356 -1.10 1.31 16.33
C VAL A 356 0.23 1.87 16.82
N THR A 357 1.09 1.01 17.29
CA THR A 357 2.46 1.33 17.71
C THR A 357 3.46 0.38 17.05
N PRO A 358 4.60 0.85 16.52
CA PRO A 358 4.99 2.26 16.36
C PRO A 358 4.00 3.05 15.50
N ALA A 359 3.82 4.35 15.78
CA ALA A 359 2.92 5.22 15.02
C ALA A 359 3.52 5.69 13.69
N ASP A 360 4.85 5.76 13.58
CA ASP A 360 5.55 6.05 12.35
C ASP A 360 5.95 4.74 11.66
N TYR A 361 6.04 4.77 10.34
CA TYR A 361 6.34 3.62 9.49
C TYR A 361 7.85 3.40 9.30
N THR A 362 8.71 4.30 9.82
CA THR A 362 10.15 4.05 9.99
C THR A 362 10.44 3.67 11.44
N LEU A 363 11.05 2.50 11.66
CA LEU A 363 11.35 2.01 13.00
C LEU A 363 12.49 2.83 13.62
N THR A 364 12.22 3.43 14.78
CA THR A 364 13.24 4.12 15.59
C THR A 364 13.80 3.23 16.70
N ARG A 365 13.24 2.04 16.87
CA ARG A 365 13.63 1.04 17.86
C ARG A 365 13.59 -0.36 17.26
N ASN A 366 14.66 -1.12 17.46
CA ASN A 366 14.80 -2.50 17.02
C ASN A 366 15.31 -3.39 18.16
N PRO A 367 14.61 -4.45 18.58
CA PRO A 367 13.37 -4.97 18.01
C PRO A 367 12.19 -4.04 18.22
N PRO A 368 11.22 -4.03 17.27
CA PRO A 368 10.03 -3.21 17.38
C PRO A 368 9.13 -3.65 18.53
N ALA A 369 8.50 -2.67 19.19
CA ALA A 369 7.42 -2.92 20.13
C ALA A 369 6.10 -2.66 19.41
N PHE A 370 5.56 -3.69 18.77
CA PHE A 370 4.34 -3.59 17.98
C PHE A 370 3.10 -3.80 18.85
N GLY A 371 2.05 -3.06 18.59
CA GLY A 371 0.78 -3.23 19.27
C GLY A 371 -0.33 -2.37 18.68
N PHE A 372 -1.57 -2.71 18.99
CA PHE A 372 -2.77 -2.01 18.52
C PHE A 372 -3.97 -2.34 19.41
N THR A 373 -5.04 -1.57 19.27
CA THR A 373 -6.32 -1.79 19.93
C THR A 373 -7.34 -2.29 18.90
N LEU A 374 -7.97 -3.42 19.14
CA LEU A 374 -9.04 -3.97 18.29
C LEU A 374 -10.34 -3.16 18.49
N ALA A 375 -11.05 -2.87 17.41
CA ALA A 375 -12.39 -2.29 17.49
C ALA A 375 -13.42 -3.29 18.02
N GLU A 376 -13.20 -4.60 17.75
CA GLU A 376 -14.04 -5.69 18.22
C GLU A 376 -13.17 -6.86 18.72
N SER A 377 -13.66 -7.59 19.70
CA SER A 377 -12.95 -8.77 20.23
C SER A 377 -12.72 -9.83 19.14
N ALA A 378 -11.49 -10.26 18.98
CA ALA A 378 -11.06 -11.28 18.00
C ALA A 378 -10.23 -12.37 18.70
N PRO A 379 -10.85 -13.30 19.44
CA PRO A 379 -10.13 -14.27 20.28
C PRO A 379 -9.25 -15.25 19.48
N SER A 380 -9.61 -15.54 18.23
CA SER A 380 -8.85 -16.44 17.34
C SER A 380 -7.72 -15.75 16.58
N MET A 381 -7.46 -14.47 16.84
CA MET A 381 -6.45 -13.70 16.15
C MET A 381 -5.04 -14.20 16.40
N ASN A 382 -4.24 -14.27 15.32
CA ASN A 382 -2.79 -14.47 15.36
C ASN A 382 -2.10 -13.43 14.49
N CYS A 383 -0.82 -13.15 14.81
CA CYS A 383 0.02 -12.22 14.07
C CYS A 383 1.29 -12.92 13.58
N TYR A 384 1.69 -12.61 12.37
CA TYR A 384 2.77 -13.25 11.63
C TYR A 384 3.72 -12.17 11.13
N PRO A 385 4.84 -11.92 11.84
CA PRO A 385 5.89 -11.03 11.34
C PRO A 385 6.66 -11.71 10.21
N SER A 386 7.24 -10.92 9.30
CA SER A 386 8.11 -11.42 8.22
C SER A 386 9.46 -11.94 8.75
N GLU A 387 9.89 -11.47 9.92
CA GLU A 387 11.11 -11.85 10.59
C GLU A 387 10.92 -11.74 12.11
N GLY A 388 11.56 -12.64 12.90
CA GLY A 388 11.50 -12.71 14.34
C GLY A 388 10.34 -13.57 14.87
N GLU A 389 10.55 -14.21 16.00
CA GLU A 389 9.53 -15.02 16.68
C GLU A 389 8.63 -14.12 17.55
N PRO A 390 7.32 -14.09 17.31
CA PRO A 390 6.42 -13.20 18.03
C PRO A 390 5.97 -13.81 19.36
N THR A 391 5.99 -13.01 20.41
CA THR A 391 5.24 -13.26 21.64
C THR A 391 4.09 -12.29 21.70
N MET A 392 2.86 -12.78 21.58
CA MET A 392 1.64 -11.98 21.64
C MET A 392 1.06 -11.99 23.06
N SER A 393 0.74 -10.81 23.57
CA SER A 393 0.06 -10.61 24.85
C SER A 393 -1.21 -9.78 24.64
N ARG A 394 -2.25 -10.09 25.41
CA ARG A 394 -3.47 -9.29 25.45
C ARG A 394 -3.61 -8.58 26.78
N LEU A 395 -3.91 -7.29 26.73
CA LEU A 395 -4.21 -6.46 27.88
C LEU A 395 -5.72 -6.14 27.85
N GLY A 396 -6.48 -6.89 28.62
CA GLY A 396 -7.93 -6.92 28.46
C GLY A 396 -8.36 -7.70 27.21
N GLU A 397 -9.50 -7.32 26.62
CA GLU A 397 -10.05 -8.00 25.45
C GLU A 397 -9.57 -7.40 24.12
N GLU A 398 -9.22 -6.12 24.10
CA GLU A 398 -9.01 -5.33 22.89
C GLU A 398 -7.53 -5.00 22.61
N ARG A 399 -6.74 -4.65 23.65
CA ARG A 399 -5.34 -4.26 23.43
C ARG A 399 -4.45 -5.46 23.17
N VAL A 400 -3.72 -5.44 22.07
CA VAL A 400 -2.77 -6.45 21.63
C VAL A 400 -1.35 -5.88 21.64
N GLU A 401 -0.42 -6.61 22.23
CA GLU A 401 1.00 -6.27 22.29
C GLU A 401 1.81 -7.44 21.74
N ILE A 402 2.72 -7.16 20.83
CA ILE A 402 3.61 -8.14 20.20
C ILE A 402 5.05 -7.74 20.46
N ARG A 403 5.82 -8.69 20.92
CA ARG A 403 7.26 -8.55 21.17
C ARG A 403 7.99 -9.62 20.39
N LEU A 404 9.07 -9.23 19.73
CA LEU A 404 9.98 -10.15 19.05
C LEU A 404 11.09 -10.56 20.01
N ASP A 405 11.66 -11.74 19.82
CA ASP A 405 12.75 -12.29 20.59
C ASP A 405 14.13 -11.65 20.29
N GLY A 406 14.26 -10.96 19.15
CA GLY A 406 15.48 -10.27 18.72
C GLY A 406 15.22 -9.12 17.76
N PRO A 407 16.29 -8.41 17.36
CA PRO A 407 16.20 -7.37 16.34
C PRO A 407 15.89 -7.98 14.97
N VAL A 408 15.24 -7.20 14.12
CA VAL A 408 14.95 -7.51 12.72
C VAL A 408 15.99 -6.87 11.81
N SER A 409 16.17 -7.40 10.61
CA SER A 409 17.13 -6.92 9.61
C SER A 409 16.75 -5.54 9.05
N SER A 410 17.74 -4.78 8.57
CA SER A 410 17.50 -3.54 7.80
C SER A 410 16.68 -3.83 6.54
N GLY A 411 15.91 -2.85 6.09
CA GLY A 411 15.03 -2.95 4.94
C GLY A 411 13.56 -2.93 5.33
N ARG A 412 12.74 -3.83 4.80
CA ARG A 412 11.28 -3.84 5.02
C ARG A 412 10.85 -4.95 5.97
N TRP A 413 10.33 -4.57 7.10
CA TRP A 413 9.69 -5.50 8.02
C TRP A 413 8.18 -5.41 7.94
N ARG A 414 7.53 -6.56 7.81
CA ARG A 414 6.06 -6.67 7.73
C ARG A 414 5.51 -7.47 8.88
N ILE A 415 4.30 -7.14 9.27
CA ILE A 415 3.51 -7.97 10.19
C ILE A 415 2.08 -8.03 9.70
N ASN A 416 1.52 -9.23 9.67
CA ASN A 416 0.13 -9.49 9.29
C ASN A 416 -0.60 -10.11 10.48
N CYS A 417 -1.72 -9.54 10.88
CA CYS A 417 -2.60 -10.09 11.91
C CYS A 417 -3.91 -10.51 11.28
N THR A 418 -4.35 -11.73 11.55
CA THR A 418 -5.57 -12.29 10.96
C THR A 418 -6.45 -12.94 12.01
N ALA A 419 -7.76 -12.88 11.82
CA ALA A 419 -8.75 -13.55 12.63
C ALA A 419 -9.87 -14.09 11.75
N MET A 420 -10.41 -15.26 12.07
CA MET A 420 -11.62 -15.77 11.42
C MET A 420 -12.84 -15.08 12.05
N GLY A 421 -13.65 -14.45 11.21
CA GLY A 421 -14.90 -13.85 11.62
C GLY A 421 -16.05 -14.86 11.73
N PRO A 422 -17.17 -14.49 12.35
CA PRO A 422 -18.33 -15.36 12.53
C PRO A 422 -19.01 -15.76 11.20
N ASP A 423 -18.78 -14.98 10.14
CA ASP A 423 -19.25 -15.19 8.76
C ASP A 423 -18.34 -16.11 7.94
N SER A 424 -17.35 -16.73 8.58
CA SER A 424 -16.32 -17.56 7.94
C SER A 424 -15.44 -16.81 6.94
N ARG A 425 -15.36 -15.49 7.05
CA ARG A 425 -14.41 -14.64 6.28
C ARG A 425 -13.25 -14.23 7.17
N TRP A 426 -12.06 -14.20 6.60
CA TRP A 426 -10.88 -13.71 7.29
C TRP A 426 -10.93 -12.20 7.48
N ARG A 427 -10.61 -11.75 8.69
CA ARG A 427 -10.30 -10.36 9.02
C ARG A 427 -8.79 -10.18 8.93
N TRP A 428 -8.34 -9.12 8.29
CA TRP A 428 -6.91 -8.91 8.03
C TRP A 428 -6.49 -7.49 8.34
N PHE A 429 -5.40 -7.37 9.08
CA PHE A 429 -4.68 -6.12 9.32
C PHE A 429 -3.19 -6.37 9.07
N GLY A 430 -2.57 -5.63 8.17
CA GLY A 430 -1.15 -5.70 7.85
C GLY A 430 -0.48 -4.35 8.01
N MET A 431 0.79 -4.38 8.40
CA MET A 431 1.67 -3.21 8.46
C MET A 431 3.00 -3.51 7.78
N LEU A 432 3.57 -2.47 7.19
CA LEU A 432 4.91 -2.46 6.62
C LEU A 432 5.69 -1.32 7.28
N TYR A 433 6.88 -1.63 7.73
CA TYR A 433 7.82 -0.68 8.35
C TYR A 433 9.15 -0.72 7.62
N THR A 434 9.78 0.45 7.49
CA THR A 434 11.17 0.57 7.07
C THR A 434 12.07 0.46 8.30
N VAL A 435 13.10 -0.39 8.22
CA VAL A 435 14.10 -0.62 9.26
C VAL A 435 15.41 -0.03 8.77
N PRO A 436 15.93 1.05 9.39
CA PRO A 436 17.18 1.71 8.99
C PRO A 436 18.41 0.83 9.08
#